data_dc4f60543d17cb18e5772ab5acd0d1df
#
_entry.id   dc4f60543d17cb18e5772ab5acd0d1df
#
_cell.length_a   1.000
_cell.length_b   1.000
_cell.length_c   1.000
_cell.angle_alpha   90.00
_cell.angle_beta   90.00
_cell.angle_gamma   90.00
#
_symmetry.space_group_name_H-M   'P 1'
#
loop_
_entity.id
_entity.type
_entity.pdbx_description
1 polymer ?
#
loop_
_entity_poly.entity_id
_entity_poly.type
_entity_poly.pdbx_seq_one_letter_code
_entity_poly.pdbx_strand_id
1 'polypeptide(L)'
;VKVAMPDPIGSIYYSYFKTGSFDPKDIGSYQVEGIGEDHIAKCMDFAVVDEMFQFNDDDAFGMARRLAREEGILAGGSSGANLWGCARLIETLDAPATIVTVLPDTGLKYLSKIFVRD
;
A
#
# COMPACT_ATOMS: atom_id res chain seq x y z
N VAL A 1 -12.99 13.20 7.77
CA VAL A 1 -11.82 12.65 7.05
C VAL A 1 -12.12 11.21 6.65
N LYS A 2 -11.85 10.87 5.40
CA LYS A 2 -11.94 9.50 4.89
C LYS A 2 -10.57 8.84 4.97
N VAL A 3 -10.51 7.62 5.46
CA VAL A 3 -9.26 6.84 5.58
C VAL A 3 -9.29 5.68 4.59
N ALA A 4 -8.35 5.68 3.66
CA ALA A 4 -8.14 4.59 2.70
C ALA A 4 -6.82 3.89 2.99
N MET A 5 -6.82 2.55 2.94
CA MET A 5 -5.67 1.73 3.28
C MET A 5 -5.34 0.77 2.12
N PRO A 6 -4.15 0.84 1.53
CA PRO A 6 -3.67 -0.20 0.63
C PRO A 6 -3.18 -1.42 1.42
N ASP A 7 -3.46 -2.61 0.93
CA ASP A 7 -3.07 -3.88 1.55
C ASP A 7 -2.49 -4.83 0.50
N PRO A 8 -1.31 -5.45 0.71
CA PRO A 8 -0.73 -6.34 -0.27
C PRO A 8 -1.52 -7.63 -0.41
N ILE A 9 -1.60 -8.15 -1.62
CA ILE A 9 -2.11 -9.50 -1.86
C ILE A 9 -1.21 -10.49 -1.10
N GLY A 10 -1.80 -11.31 -0.24
CA GLY A 10 -1.09 -12.19 0.69
C GLY A 10 -1.20 -11.76 2.16
N SER A 11 -1.63 -10.53 2.42
CA SER A 11 -2.04 -10.05 3.74
C SER A 11 -3.48 -10.45 4.04
N ILE A 12 -3.83 -10.55 5.32
CA ILE A 12 -5.18 -10.90 5.76
C ILE A 12 -6.09 -9.68 5.97
N TYR A 13 -5.55 -8.47 5.97
CA TYR A 13 -6.30 -7.27 6.37
C TYR A 13 -7.46 -6.97 5.42
N TYR A 14 -7.24 -7.06 4.12
CA TYR A 14 -8.30 -6.81 3.14
C TYR A 14 -9.48 -7.77 3.31
N SER A 15 -9.22 -9.07 3.41
CA SER A 15 -10.29 -10.09 3.60
C SER A 15 -11.02 -9.86 4.91
N TYR A 16 -10.28 -9.58 5.99
CA TYR A 16 -10.87 -9.30 7.29
C TYR A 16 -11.73 -8.03 7.28
N PHE A 17 -11.25 -6.97 6.64
CA PHE A 17 -12.01 -5.72 6.49
C PHE A 17 -13.32 -5.94 5.73
N LYS A 18 -13.30 -6.75 4.67
CA LYS A 18 -14.49 -7.01 3.82
C LYS A 18 -15.49 -7.96 4.46
N THR A 19 -15.06 -8.96 5.21
CA THR A 19 -15.91 -10.10 5.63
C THR A 19 -15.92 -10.35 7.14
N GLY A 20 -15.03 -9.72 7.91
CA GLY A 20 -14.84 -10.01 9.33
C GLY A 20 -14.10 -11.31 9.62
N SER A 21 -13.57 -11.98 8.60
CA SER A 21 -12.79 -13.21 8.72
C SER A 21 -11.76 -13.31 7.60
N PHE A 22 -10.81 -14.24 7.71
CA PHE A 22 -9.86 -14.57 6.67
C PHE A 22 -9.62 -16.09 6.62
N ASP A 23 -9.30 -16.61 5.43
CA ASP A 23 -8.87 -18.00 5.27
C ASP A 23 -7.33 -18.03 5.37
N PRO A 24 -6.74 -18.91 6.23
CA PRO A 24 -5.28 -19.09 6.28
C PRO A 24 -4.65 -19.42 4.92
N LYS A 25 -5.41 -19.94 3.96
CA LYS A 25 -4.96 -20.20 2.59
C LYS A 25 -4.68 -18.93 1.79
N ASP A 26 -5.26 -17.80 2.18
CA ASP A 26 -5.05 -16.51 1.52
C ASP A 26 -3.73 -15.85 1.95
N ILE A 27 -3.09 -16.36 3.01
CA ILE A 27 -1.79 -15.88 3.47
C ILE A 27 -0.73 -16.28 2.44
N GLY A 28 -0.06 -15.28 1.89
CA GLY A 28 0.98 -15.43 0.88
C GLY A 28 2.19 -14.55 1.16
N SER A 29 3.23 -14.74 0.38
CA SER A 29 4.42 -13.89 0.43
C SER A 29 4.29 -12.70 -0.52
N TYR A 30 4.82 -11.57 -0.11
CA TYR A 30 4.98 -10.36 -0.92
C TYR A 30 6.31 -9.69 -0.55
N GLN A 31 6.83 -8.86 -1.45
CA GLN A 31 8.17 -8.27 -1.31
C GLN A 31 8.16 -6.87 -0.71
N VAL A 32 7.01 -6.20 -0.70
CA VAL A 32 6.88 -4.88 -0.05
C VAL A 32 7.01 -5.05 1.45
N GLU A 33 7.90 -4.27 2.07
CA GLU A 33 8.20 -4.36 3.49
C GLU A 33 7.42 -3.30 4.29
N GLY A 34 7.06 -3.64 5.54
CA GLY A 34 6.43 -2.72 6.49
C GLY A 34 4.94 -2.44 6.24
N ILE A 35 4.26 -3.27 5.45
CA ILE A 35 2.83 -3.14 5.15
C ILE A 35 2.22 -4.54 4.99
N GLY A 36 0.98 -4.70 5.43
CA GLY A 36 0.31 -6.01 5.46
C GLY A 36 0.75 -6.89 6.62
N GLU A 37 -0.06 -7.86 6.98
CA GLU A 37 0.21 -8.81 8.06
C GLU A 37 -0.47 -10.15 7.81
N ASP A 38 0.01 -11.18 8.52
CA ASP A 38 -0.59 -12.52 8.56
C ASP A 38 -1.41 -12.75 9.86
N HIS A 39 -1.53 -11.74 10.69
CA HIS A 39 -2.29 -11.71 11.94
C HIS A 39 -2.89 -10.33 12.16
N ILE A 40 -3.86 -10.21 13.05
CA ILE A 40 -4.42 -8.91 13.43
C ILE A 40 -3.52 -8.26 14.48
N ALA A 41 -2.79 -7.22 14.07
CA ALA A 41 -1.96 -6.44 14.98
C ALA A 41 -2.84 -5.73 16.03
N LYS A 42 -2.37 -5.69 17.27
CA LYS A 42 -3.12 -5.08 18.39
C LYS A 42 -3.40 -3.59 18.22
N CYS A 43 -2.58 -2.90 17.42
CA CYS A 43 -2.75 -1.48 17.11
C CYS A 43 -3.68 -1.23 15.92
N MET A 44 -4.11 -2.28 15.20
CA MET A 44 -5.00 -2.13 14.06
C MET A 44 -6.44 -1.95 14.50
N ASP A 45 -7.03 -0.84 14.11
CA ASP A 45 -8.45 -0.54 14.33
C ASP A 45 -9.17 -0.40 12.98
N PHE A 46 -9.86 -1.45 12.57
CA PHE A 46 -10.61 -1.45 11.32
C PHE A 46 -11.80 -0.49 11.32
N ALA A 47 -12.27 -0.03 12.50
CA ALA A 47 -13.40 0.89 12.57
C ALA A 47 -13.06 2.28 12.02
N VAL A 48 -11.77 2.64 11.94
CA VAL A 48 -11.35 3.93 11.37
C VAL A 48 -11.05 3.87 9.88
N VAL A 49 -11.08 2.68 9.26
CA VAL A 49 -10.80 2.48 7.84
C VAL A 49 -12.10 2.53 7.05
N ASP A 50 -12.23 3.45 6.11
CA ASP A 50 -13.41 3.59 5.24
C ASP A 50 -13.31 2.74 3.98
N GLU A 51 -12.11 2.67 3.39
CA GLU A 51 -11.87 1.91 2.16
C GLU A 51 -10.54 1.16 2.23
N MET A 52 -10.49 0.01 1.58
CA MET A 52 -9.26 -0.78 1.46
C MET A 52 -9.09 -1.27 0.02
N PHE A 53 -7.85 -1.18 -0.49
CA PHE A 53 -7.49 -1.59 -1.85
C PHE A 53 -6.37 -2.62 -1.79
N GLN A 54 -6.49 -3.70 -2.56
CA GLN A 54 -5.40 -4.66 -2.71
C GLN A 54 -4.45 -4.25 -3.82
N PHE A 55 -3.16 -4.44 -3.61
CA PHE A 55 -2.09 -4.22 -4.59
C PHE A 55 -1.13 -5.42 -4.63
N ASN A 56 -0.37 -5.53 -5.70
CA ASN A 56 0.76 -6.46 -5.81
C ASN A 56 2.10 -5.70 -5.76
N ASP A 57 3.22 -6.43 -5.70
CA ASP A 57 4.55 -5.83 -5.62
C ASP A 57 4.87 -4.93 -6.82
N ASP A 58 4.44 -5.31 -8.02
CA ASP A 58 4.69 -4.53 -9.24
C ASP A 58 3.97 -3.18 -9.20
N ASP A 59 2.75 -3.14 -8.66
CA ASP A 59 1.99 -1.90 -8.46
C ASP A 59 2.76 -0.95 -7.54
N ALA A 60 3.20 -1.44 -6.38
CA ALA A 60 3.92 -0.64 -5.39
C ALA A 60 5.29 -0.18 -5.89
N PHE A 61 6.08 -1.10 -6.43
CA PHE A 61 7.42 -0.79 -6.94
C PHE A 61 7.38 0.10 -8.18
N GLY A 62 6.40 -0.11 -9.06
CA GLY A 62 6.15 0.75 -10.20
C GLY A 62 5.86 2.19 -9.78
N MET A 63 5.02 2.38 -8.76
CA MET A 63 4.72 3.71 -8.22
C MET A 63 5.92 4.35 -7.52
N ALA A 64 6.71 3.59 -6.77
CA ALA A 64 7.94 4.10 -6.16
C ALA A 64 8.94 4.60 -7.22
N ARG A 65 9.11 3.86 -8.32
CA ARG A 65 9.94 4.28 -9.45
C ARG A 65 9.39 5.51 -10.17
N ARG A 66 8.09 5.61 -10.34
CA ARG A 66 7.44 6.79 -10.92
C ARG A 66 7.64 8.02 -10.05
N LEU A 67 7.46 7.89 -8.73
CA LEU A 67 7.69 8.97 -7.78
C LEU A 67 9.10 9.52 -7.88
N ALA A 68 10.10 8.63 -7.92
CA ALA A 68 11.50 9.05 -8.08
C ALA A 68 11.76 9.77 -9.40
N ARG A 69 11.18 9.28 -10.49
CA ARG A 69 11.43 9.79 -11.84
C ARG A 69 10.63 11.07 -12.15
N GLU A 70 9.40 11.16 -11.70
CA GLU A 70 8.48 12.23 -12.03
C GLU A 70 8.53 13.39 -11.01
N GLU A 71 8.78 13.08 -9.74
CA GLU A 71 8.77 14.06 -8.65
C GLU A 71 10.13 14.23 -7.95
N GLY A 72 11.13 13.41 -8.30
CA GLY A 72 12.45 13.49 -7.68
C GLY A 72 12.50 13.00 -6.23
N ILE A 73 11.51 12.23 -5.77
CA ILE A 73 11.42 11.71 -4.42
C ILE A 73 11.76 10.23 -4.40
N LEU A 74 12.88 9.90 -3.77
CA LEU A 74 13.36 8.53 -3.62
C LEU A 74 12.83 7.91 -2.33
N ALA A 75 11.75 7.14 -2.44
CA ALA A 75 11.05 6.51 -1.32
C ALA A 75 10.93 5.00 -1.51
N GLY A 76 10.59 4.28 -0.44
CA GLY A 76 10.52 2.83 -0.42
C GLY A 76 9.24 2.24 -1.02
N GLY A 77 9.13 0.91 -0.96
CA GLY A 77 8.01 0.16 -1.53
C GLY A 77 6.66 0.46 -0.87
N SER A 78 6.62 0.63 0.45
CA SER A 78 5.40 1.01 1.17
C SER A 78 4.93 2.42 0.78
N SER A 79 5.85 3.32 0.46
CA SER A 79 5.51 4.64 -0.11
C SER A 79 4.85 4.50 -1.48
N GLY A 80 5.39 3.61 -2.32
CA GLY A 80 4.78 3.28 -3.62
C GLY A 80 3.38 2.69 -3.47
N ALA A 81 3.20 1.79 -2.50
CA ALA A 81 1.90 1.22 -2.17
C ALA A 81 0.89 2.29 -1.75
N ASN A 82 1.29 3.22 -0.89
CA ASN A 82 0.45 4.33 -0.46
C ASN A 82 0.04 5.23 -1.64
N LEU A 83 0.98 5.53 -2.55
CA LEU A 83 0.68 6.31 -3.75
C LEU A 83 -0.24 5.56 -4.72
N TRP A 84 -0.06 4.25 -4.86
CA TRP A 84 -0.96 3.42 -5.64
C TRP A 84 -2.38 3.46 -5.05
N GLY A 85 -2.51 3.36 -3.72
CA GLY A 85 -3.77 3.53 -3.00
C GLY A 85 -4.41 4.89 -3.24
N CYS A 86 -3.61 5.97 -3.23
CA CYS A 86 -4.09 7.32 -3.60
C CYS A 86 -4.64 7.36 -5.02
N ALA A 87 -3.94 6.73 -5.99
CA ALA A 87 -4.40 6.67 -7.37
C ALA A 87 -5.74 5.93 -7.49
N ARG A 88 -5.92 4.82 -6.78
CA ARG A 88 -7.21 4.10 -6.73
C ARG A 88 -8.31 4.94 -6.09
N LEU A 89 -7.99 5.63 -4.99
CA LEU A 89 -8.95 6.50 -4.31
C LEU A 89 -9.42 7.63 -5.23
N ILE A 90 -8.52 8.26 -5.97
CA ILE A 90 -8.84 9.34 -6.93
C ILE A 90 -9.90 8.88 -7.94
N GLU A 91 -9.82 7.65 -8.42
CA GLU A 91 -10.79 7.09 -9.39
C GLU A 91 -12.21 6.99 -8.83
N THR A 92 -12.36 7.00 -7.50
CA THR A 92 -13.67 6.93 -6.82
C THR A 92 -14.27 8.30 -6.49
N LEU A 93 -13.53 9.39 -6.74
CA LEU A 93 -13.94 10.74 -6.36
C LEU A 93 -14.75 11.41 -7.47
N ASP A 94 -15.88 12.00 -7.09
CA ASP A 94 -16.75 12.76 -8.00
C ASP A 94 -16.41 14.26 -8.06
N ALA A 95 -15.56 14.74 -7.14
CA ALA A 95 -15.22 16.16 -6.99
C ALA A 95 -13.75 16.30 -6.55
N PRO A 96 -13.15 17.49 -6.76
CA PRO A 96 -11.81 17.81 -6.27
C PRO A 96 -11.69 17.56 -4.76
N ALA A 97 -10.58 16.97 -4.34
CA ALA A 97 -10.31 16.66 -2.95
C ALA A 97 -8.82 16.83 -2.63
N THR A 98 -8.52 17.07 -1.36
CA THR A 98 -7.15 17.02 -0.84
C THR A 98 -6.88 15.63 -0.29
N ILE A 99 -5.85 14.97 -0.83
CA ILE A 99 -5.40 13.64 -0.38
C ILE A 99 -4.07 13.81 0.32
N VAL A 100 -3.98 13.30 1.55
CA VAL A 100 -2.75 13.26 2.34
C VAL A 100 -2.29 11.83 2.46
N THR A 101 -1.01 11.59 2.20
CA THR A 101 -0.39 10.28 2.35
C THR A 101 0.93 10.37 3.11
N VAL A 102 1.46 9.24 3.52
CA VAL A 102 2.74 9.13 4.21
C VAL A 102 3.71 8.37 3.33
N LEU A 103 4.94 8.86 3.26
CA LEU A 103 6.08 8.18 2.64
C LEU A 103 6.99 7.68 3.77
N PRO A 104 6.82 6.43 4.25
CA PRO A 104 7.36 6.00 5.54
C PRO A 104 8.89 5.93 5.61
N ASP A 105 9.55 5.59 4.49
CA ASP A 105 11.01 5.46 4.48
C ASP A 105 11.65 5.84 3.14
N THR A 106 12.97 5.86 3.14
CA THR A 106 13.78 6.20 1.98
C THR A 106 13.98 5.02 1.04
N GLY A 107 14.02 5.29 -0.27
CA GLY A 107 14.37 4.32 -1.30
C GLY A 107 15.82 3.85 -1.27
N LEU A 108 16.70 4.52 -0.52
CA LEU A 108 18.12 4.12 -0.39
C LEU A 108 18.30 2.70 0.13
N LYS A 109 17.37 2.19 0.92
CA LYS A 109 17.38 0.82 1.43
C LYS A 109 17.06 -0.22 0.35
N TYR A 110 16.52 0.18 -0.79
CA TYR A 110 15.94 -0.69 -1.81
C TYR A 110 16.56 -0.51 -3.18
N LEU A 111 17.79 0.02 -3.26
CA LEU A 111 18.46 0.27 -4.53
C LEU A 111 18.68 -1.02 -5.35
N SER A 112 18.93 -2.14 -4.67
CA SER A 112 19.11 -3.44 -5.31
C SER A 112 17.82 -4.24 -5.51
N LYS A 113 16.68 -3.74 -5.04
CA LYS A 113 15.39 -4.43 -5.09
C LYS A 113 14.38 -3.71 -5.98
N ILE A 114 14.18 -2.40 -5.75
CA ILE A 114 13.16 -1.61 -6.43
C ILE A 114 13.75 -0.85 -7.62
N PHE A 115 14.95 -0.32 -7.48
CA PHE A 115 15.59 0.62 -8.41
C PHE A 115 16.70 -0.01 -9.26
N VAL A 116 16.71 -1.31 -9.41
CA VAL A 116 17.59 -2.00 -10.34
C VAL A 116 17.25 -1.66 -11.80
N ARG A 117 18.27 -1.56 -12.65
CA ARG A 117 18.08 -1.49 -14.10
C ARG A 117 17.78 -2.89 -14.61
N ASP A 118 16.79 -2.99 -15.43
CA ASP A 118 16.54 -4.19 -16.22
C ASP A 118 17.65 -4.42 -17.27
#